data_7ff2715417e80c01daa06bea591c46bb
#
_entry.id   7ff2715417e80c01daa06bea591c46bb
#
_cell.length_a   1.000
_cell.length_b   1.000
_cell.length_c   1.000
_cell.angle_alpha   90.00
_cell.angle_beta   90.00
_cell.angle_gamma   90.00
#
_symmetry.space_group_name_H-M   'P 1'
#
loop_
_entity.id
_entity.type
_entity.pdbx_description
1 polymer ?
#
loop_
_entity_poly.entity_id
_entity_poly.type
_entity_poly.pdbx_seq_one_letter_code
_entity_poly.pdbx_strand_id
1 'polypeptide(L)'
;MFQNLDEKQRAQLVDVVIPVHFKQGENIVQQGDEGNTFYIIKTGSVNCTDDAGDGAALQLDPGQYFGELALINNAPRARTVIAREDTELLALGRKEFQNMLGSVKDALQKEAGYRVLKTCALFSGVFVASVRDNICEAFELRELKKGDTICTV
;
A
#
# COMPACT_ATOMS: atom_id res chain seq x y z
N MET A 1 -9.23 7.30 -1.95
CA MET A 1 -7.88 7.83 -2.21
C MET A 1 -7.83 8.79 -3.39
N PHE A 2 -8.25 8.41 -4.59
CA PHE A 2 -8.22 9.27 -5.79
C PHE A 2 -9.32 10.34 -5.84
N GLN A 3 -10.16 10.44 -4.83
CA GLN A 3 -11.19 11.48 -4.71
C GLN A 3 -10.60 12.89 -4.53
N ASN A 4 -9.38 12.99 -4.01
CA ASN A 4 -8.70 14.25 -3.76
C ASN A 4 -7.83 14.72 -4.95
N LEU A 5 -7.76 13.93 -6.03
CA LEU A 5 -7.10 14.36 -7.26
C LEU A 5 -8.01 15.32 -8.01
N ASP A 6 -7.45 16.41 -8.50
CA ASP A 6 -8.13 17.30 -9.42
C ASP A 6 -8.37 16.63 -10.78
N GLU A 7 -9.20 17.23 -11.61
CA GLU A 7 -9.61 16.67 -12.91
C GLU A 7 -8.41 16.50 -13.86
N LYS A 8 -7.44 17.40 -13.79
CA LYS A 8 -6.22 17.37 -14.58
C LYS A 8 -5.30 16.22 -14.13
N GLN A 9 -5.16 16.02 -12.82
CA GLN A 9 -4.38 14.92 -12.25
C GLN A 9 -5.00 13.56 -12.57
N ARG A 10 -6.34 13.46 -12.57
CA ARG A 10 -7.06 12.23 -12.97
C ARG A 10 -6.84 11.90 -14.45
N ALA A 11 -6.94 12.90 -15.33
CA ALA A 11 -6.68 12.71 -16.75
C ALA A 11 -5.23 12.23 -16.99
N GLN A 12 -4.25 12.87 -16.34
CA GLN A 12 -2.85 12.46 -16.43
C GLN A 12 -2.61 11.03 -15.91
N LEU A 13 -3.33 10.59 -14.86
CA LEU A 13 -3.23 9.23 -14.35
C LEU A 13 -3.68 8.21 -15.38
N VAL A 14 -4.79 8.48 -16.07
CA VAL A 14 -5.34 7.58 -17.10
C VAL A 14 -4.35 7.37 -18.25
N ASP A 15 -3.59 8.40 -18.60
CA ASP A 15 -2.65 8.35 -19.73
C ASP A 15 -1.36 7.56 -19.42
N VAL A 16 -1.01 7.40 -18.14
CA VAL A 16 0.28 6.80 -17.74
C VAL A 16 0.14 5.41 -17.07
N VAL A 17 -1.07 5.00 -16.70
CA VAL A 17 -1.30 3.66 -16.16
C VAL A 17 -1.32 2.61 -17.25
N ILE A 18 -0.69 1.49 -17.00
CA ILE A 18 -0.61 0.36 -17.92
C ILE A 18 -1.47 -0.79 -17.37
N PRO A 19 -2.47 -1.29 -18.12
CA PRO A 19 -3.22 -2.46 -17.70
C PRO A 19 -2.33 -3.71 -17.77
N VAL A 20 -2.34 -4.51 -16.71
CA VAL A 20 -1.65 -5.79 -16.61
C VAL A 20 -2.59 -6.86 -16.06
N HIS A 21 -2.44 -8.09 -16.54
CA HIS A 21 -3.33 -9.20 -16.20
C HIS A 21 -2.54 -10.30 -15.52
N PHE A 22 -3.12 -10.87 -14.48
CA PHE A 22 -2.58 -12.00 -13.75
C PHE A 22 -3.64 -13.09 -13.64
N LYS A 23 -3.22 -14.33 -13.79
CA LYS A 23 -4.07 -15.50 -13.58
C LYS A 23 -4.16 -15.84 -12.10
N GLN A 24 -5.23 -16.54 -11.74
CA GLN A 24 -5.38 -17.06 -10.39
C GLN A 24 -4.13 -17.83 -9.95
N GLY A 25 -3.59 -17.50 -8.77
CA GLY A 25 -2.41 -18.10 -8.17
C GLY A 25 -1.07 -17.51 -8.60
N GLU A 26 -1.04 -16.57 -9.54
CA GLU A 26 0.20 -15.91 -9.94
C GLU A 26 0.68 -14.90 -8.89
N ASN A 27 2.00 -14.91 -8.65
CA ASN A 27 2.67 -13.89 -7.84
C ASN A 27 2.77 -12.58 -8.65
N ILE A 28 2.24 -11.51 -8.08
CA ILE A 28 2.31 -10.17 -8.65
C ILE A 28 3.55 -9.44 -8.15
N VAL A 29 3.84 -9.56 -6.86
CA VAL A 29 5.06 -9.07 -6.20
C VAL A 29 5.48 -10.03 -5.10
N GLN A 30 6.79 -10.16 -4.89
CA GLN A 30 7.40 -10.99 -3.86
C GLN A 30 7.94 -10.10 -2.74
N GLN A 31 7.74 -10.50 -1.47
CA GLN A 31 8.36 -9.83 -0.31
C GLN A 31 9.87 -9.78 -0.46
N GLY A 32 10.47 -8.64 -0.14
CA GLY A 32 11.90 -8.42 -0.24
C GLY A 32 12.41 -7.96 -1.60
N ASP A 33 11.62 -8.10 -2.67
CA ASP A 33 12.00 -7.62 -4.00
C ASP A 33 12.04 -6.09 -4.06
N GLU A 34 12.81 -5.56 -5.01
CA GLU A 34 12.80 -4.14 -5.31
C GLU A 34 11.42 -3.71 -5.85
N GLY A 35 10.84 -2.67 -5.24
CA GLY A 35 9.51 -2.20 -5.59
C GLY A 35 9.54 -0.94 -6.45
N ASN A 36 9.38 -1.08 -7.78
CA ASN A 36 9.39 0.03 -8.73
C ASN A 36 8.04 0.34 -9.36
N THR A 37 6.97 -0.36 -8.94
CA THR A 37 5.64 -0.25 -9.51
C THR A 37 4.58 -0.18 -8.42
N PHE A 38 3.61 0.68 -8.61
CA PHE A 38 2.38 0.79 -7.83
C PHE A 38 1.24 0.16 -8.60
N TYR A 39 0.33 -0.52 -7.92
CA TYR A 39 -0.78 -1.22 -8.53
C TYR A 39 -2.12 -0.82 -7.95
N ILE A 40 -3.11 -0.62 -8.82
CA ILE A 40 -4.52 -0.42 -8.48
C ILE A 40 -5.30 -1.62 -9.00
N ILE A 41 -6.18 -2.20 -8.20
CA ILE A 41 -7.03 -3.32 -8.61
C ILE A 41 -8.20 -2.77 -9.41
N LYS A 42 -8.29 -3.14 -10.69
CA LYS A 42 -9.42 -2.78 -11.57
C LYS A 42 -10.52 -3.83 -11.47
N THR A 43 -10.18 -5.10 -11.61
CA THR A 43 -11.08 -6.25 -11.46
C THR A 43 -10.37 -7.41 -10.79
N GLY A 44 -11.12 -8.34 -10.20
CA GLY A 44 -10.57 -9.45 -9.43
C GLY A 44 -10.16 -9.06 -8.02
N SER A 45 -9.40 -9.92 -7.36
CA SER A 45 -8.94 -9.71 -5.98
C SER A 45 -7.57 -10.33 -5.74
N VAL A 46 -6.83 -9.80 -4.75
CA VAL A 46 -5.50 -10.29 -4.40
C VAL A 46 -5.39 -10.57 -2.91
N ASN A 47 -4.48 -11.47 -2.52
CA ASN A 47 -4.08 -11.71 -1.15
C ASN A 47 -2.68 -11.16 -0.92
N CYS A 48 -2.53 -10.34 0.12
CA CYS A 48 -1.23 -9.90 0.63
C CYS A 48 -0.85 -10.76 1.83
N THR A 49 0.26 -11.49 1.71
CA THR A 49 0.76 -12.38 2.75
C THR A 49 2.14 -11.95 3.22
N ASP A 50 2.45 -12.25 4.46
CA ASP A 50 3.81 -12.15 4.99
C ASP A 50 4.48 -13.52 4.86
N ASP A 51 5.72 -13.57 4.40
CA ASP A 51 6.48 -14.82 4.25
C ASP A 51 6.77 -15.50 5.60
N ALA A 52 6.71 -14.76 6.71
CA ALA A 52 6.82 -15.30 8.06
C ALA A 52 5.61 -16.17 8.46
N GLY A 53 4.48 -16.08 7.74
CA GLY A 53 3.29 -16.90 7.99
C GLY A 53 2.47 -16.52 9.23
N ASP A 54 2.91 -15.54 10.00
CA ASP A 54 2.32 -15.14 11.28
C ASP A 54 1.14 -14.16 11.16
N GLY A 55 0.89 -13.65 9.96
CA GLY A 55 -0.15 -12.66 9.69
C GLY A 55 -1.34 -13.24 8.94
N ALA A 56 -2.55 -12.82 9.33
CA ALA A 56 -3.73 -13.07 8.51
C ALA A 56 -3.53 -12.47 7.11
N ALA A 57 -3.81 -13.24 6.07
CA ALA A 57 -3.78 -12.75 4.70
C ALA A 57 -4.73 -11.56 4.56
N LEU A 58 -4.20 -10.42 4.12
CA LEU A 58 -5.01 -9.24 3.84
C LEU A 58 -5.54 -9.35 2.42
N GLN A 59 -6.84 -9.51 2.27
CA GLN A 59 -7.50 -9.44 0.97
C GLN A 59 -7.65 -7.98 0.53
N LEU A 60 -7.36 -7.73 -0.74
CA LEU A 60 -7.64 -6.46 -1.41
C LEU A 60 -8.55 -6.69 -2.61
N ASP A 61 -9.54 -5.79 -2.76
CA ASP A 61 -10.63 -5.87 -3.72
C ASP A 61 -10.56 -4.72 -4.74
N PRO A 62 -11.42 -4.71 -5.79
CA PRO A 62 -11.43 -3.65 -6.80
C PRO A 62 -11.53 -2.24 -6.20
N GLY A 63 -10.76 -1.31 -6.75
CA GLY A 63 -10.63 0.06 -6.25
C GLY A 63 -9.60 0.24 -5.13
N GLN A 64 -9.09 -0.85 -4.56
CA GLN A 64 -7.97 -0.82 -3.62
C GLN A 64 -6.63 -0.89 -4.38
N TYR A 65 -5.52 -0.69 -3.66
CA TYR A 65 -4.19 -0.57 -4.24
C TYR A 65 -3.13 -1.16 -3.32
N PHE A 66 -1.94 -1.42 -3.89
CA PHE A 66 -0.77 -1.93 -3.14
C PHE A 66 0.56 -1.54 -3.82
N GLY A 67 1.64 -1.71 -3.08
CA GLY A 67 2.99 -1.46 -3.57
C GLY A 67 3.49 -0.03 -3.36
N GLU A 68 2.67 0.85 -2.77
CA GLU A 68 2.97 2.24 -2.47
C GLU A 68 4.13 2.41 -1.48
N LEU A 69 4.21 1.54 -0.45
CA LEU A 69 5.23 1.64 0.60
C LEU A 69 6.64 1.54 0.06
N ALA A 70 6.86 0.64 -0.89
CA ALA A 70 8.16 0.49 -1.55
C ALA A 70 8.58 1.73 -2.34
N LEU A 71 7.61 2.46 -2.92
CA LEU A 71 7.86 3.68 -3.68
C LEU A 71 8.06 4.90 -2.79
N ILE A 72 7.26 5.01 -1.73
CA ILE A 72 7.29 6.14 -0.78
C ILE A 72 8.57 6.11 0.04
N ASN A 73 8.92 4.93 0.57
CA ASN A 73 10.03 4.75 1.51
C ASN A 73 11.33 4.32 0.84
N ASN A 74 11.32 4.13 -0.50
CA ASN A 74 12.44 3.54 -1.23
C ASN A 74 12.93 2.22 -0.61
N ALA A 75 11.99 1.40 -0.20
CA ALA A 75 12.21 0.14 0.53
C ALA A 75 11.84 -1.07 -0.34
N PRO A 76 12.32 -2.28 -0.01
CA PRO A 76 11.83 -3.51 -0.62
C PRO A 76 10.32 -3.72 -0.40
N ARG A 77 9.72 -4.63 -1.18
CA ARG A 77 8.32 -5.03 -1.00
C ARG A 77 8.08 -5.57 0.41
N ALA A 78 7.11 -5.00 1.10
CA ALA A 78 6.80 -5.36 2.47
C ALA A 78 6.08 -6.71 2.59
N ARG A 79 5.41 -7.15 1.52
CA ARG A 79 4.62 -8.39 1.48
C ARG A 79 4.62 -9.00 0.10
N THR A 80 4.40 -10.32 0.05
CA THR A 80 4.06 -11.06 -1.16
C THR A 80 2.59 -10.83 -1.50
N VAL A 81 2.28 -10.56 -2.77
CA VAL A 81 0.91 -10.36 -3.26
C VAL A 81 0.61 -11.35 -4.37
N ILE A 82 -0.45 -12.13 -4.21
CA ILE A 82 -0.87 -13.21 -5.09
C ILE A 82 -2.29 -12.96 -5.58
N ALA A 83 -2.53 -13.17 -6.87
CA ALA A 83 -3.87 -13.10 -7.46
C ALA A 83 -4.75 -14.23 -6.93
N ARG A 84 -5.91 -13.90 -6.32
CA ARG A 84 -6.89 -14.89 -5.83
C ARG A 84 -7.74 -15.49 -6.94
N GLU A 85 -7.90 -14.74 -8.00
CA GLU A 85 -8.68 -15.05 -9.20
C GLU A 85 -8.03 -14.32 -10.39
N ASP A 86 -8.56 -14.50 -11.60
CA ASP A 86 -8.10 -13.73 -12.76
C ASP A 86 -8.29 -12.24 -12.48
N THR A 87 -7.20 -11.51 -12.41
CA THR A 87 -7.15 -10.13 -11.90
C THR A 87 -6.55 -9.19 -12.93
N GLU A 88 -7.23 -8.07 -13.16
CA GLU A 88 -6.71 -6.95 -13.96
C GLU A 88 -6.28 -5.82 -13.02
N LEU A 89 -5.04 -5.41 -13.16
CA LEU A 89 -4.43 -4.31 -12.40
C LEU A 89 -4.07 -3.15 -13.34
N LEU A 90 -4.05 -1.95 -12.79
CA LEU A 90 -3.45 -0.78 -13.41
C LEU A 90 -2.11 -0.53 -12.75
N ALA A 91 -1.04 -0.70 -13.52
CA ALA A 91 0.34 -0.53 -13.07
C ALA A 91 0.82 0.89 -13.33
N LEU A 92 1.48 1.52 -12.34
CA LEU A 92 2.08 2.85 -12.42
C LEU A 92 3.54 2.77 -12.02
N GLY A 93 4.45 3.21 -12.88
CA GLY A 93 5.88 3.21 -12.62
C GLY A 93 6.29 4.21 -11.55
N ARG A 94 7.49 4.02 -10.96
CA ARG A 94 8.04 4.87 -9.89
C ARG A 94 8.13 6.36 -10.29
N LYS A 95 8.58 6.66 -11.51
CA LYS A 95 8.74 8.04 -11.97
C LYS A 95 7.40 8.76 -12.07
N GLU A 96 6.45 8.11 -12.69
CA GLU A 96 5.10 8.62 -12.87
C GLU A 96 4.41 8.79 -11.51
N PHE A 97 4.56 7.80 -10.63
CA PHE A 97 4.07 7.84 -9.26
C PHE A 97 4.64 9.05 -8.50
N GLN A 98 5.95 9.29 -8.56
CA GLN A 98 6.59 10.43 -7.88
C GLN A 98 6.17 11.78 -8.47
N ASN A 99 6.05 11.88 -9.79
CA ASN A 99 5.65 13.10 -10.47
C ASN A 99 4.20 13.51 -10.16
N MET A 100 3.31 12.52 -10.07
CA MET A 100 1.88 12.77 -9.86
C MET A 100 1.52 12.93 -8.38
N LEU A 101 2.27 12.32 -7.49
CA LEU A 101 1.88 12.12 -6.11
C LEU A 101 2.68 12.96 -5.10
N GLY A 102 3.42 13.95 -5.56
CA GLY A 102 4.13 14.87 -4.66
C GLY A 102 3.22 15.50 -3.59
N SER A 103 1.96 15.78 -3.93
CA SER A 103 0.93 16.28 -3.00
C SER A 103 0.10 15.17 -2.32
N VAL A 104 0.18 13.94 -2.80
CA VAL A 104 -0.62 12.79 -2.31
C VAL A 104 0.21 11.87 -1.43
N LYS A 105 1.53 12.08 -1.37
CA LYS A 105 2.43 11.29 -0.53
C LYS A 105 1.97 11.24 0.93
N ASP A 106 1.58 12.38 1.48
CA ASP A 106 1.13 12.49 2.88
C ASP A 106 -0.19 11.73 3.10
N ALA A 107 -1.13 11.81 2.13
CA ALA A 107 -2.38 11.07 2.20
C ALA A 107 -2.15 9.55 2.10
N LEU A 108 -1.20 9.12 1.27
CA LEU A 108 -0.82 7.71 1.14
C LEU A 108 -0.14 7.16 2.39
N GLN A 109 0.76 7.94 3.00
CA GLN A 109 1.41 7.57 4.25
C GLN A 109 0.41 7.43 5.39
N LYS A 110 -0.55 8.36 5.50
CA LYS A 110 -1.65 8.28 6.47
C LYS A 110 -2.49 7.02 6.27
N GLU A 111 -2.87 6.69 5.04
CA GLU A 111 -3.70 5.52 4.76
C GLU A 111 -2.94 4.20 4.94
N ALA A 112 -1.65 4.16 4.62
CA ALA A 112 -0.79 3.01 4.89
C ALA A 112 -0.62 2.78 6.40
N GLY A 113 -0.37 3.84 7.18
CA GLY A 113 -0.35 3.79 8.64
C GLY A 113 -1.68 3.29 9.22
N TYR A 114 -2.80 3.73 8.65
CA TYR A 114 -4.13 3.31 9.01
C TYR A 114 -4.40 1.82 8.80
N ARG A 115 -3.95 1.25 7.66
CA ARG A 115 -4.06 -0.19 7.40
C ARG A 115 -3.27 -1.02 8.42
N VAL A 116 -2.06 -0.57 8.78
CA VAL A 116 -1.24 -1.21 9.82
C VAL A 116 -1.95 -1.16 11.18
N LEU A 117 -2.51 -0.02 11.57
CA LEU A 117 -3.24 0.12 12.82
C LEU A 117 -4.48 -0.78 12.90
N LYS A 118 -5.20 -0.96 11.81
CA LYS A 118 -6.36 -1.86 11.74
C LYS A 118 -6.00 -3.32 12.01
N THR A 119 -4.80 -3.74 11.64
CA THR A 119 -4.32 -5.11 11.85
C THR A 119 -3.66 -5.31 13.21
N CYS A 120 -3.36 -4.22 13.94
CA CYS A 120 -2.77 -4.30 15.26
C CYS A 120 -3.83 -4.64 16.34
N ALA A 121 -3.63 -5.75 17.05
CA ALA A 121 -4.56 -6.23 18.08
C ALA A 121 -4.81 -5.22 19.20
N LEU A 122 -3.84 -4.36 19.52
CA LEU A 122 -3.97 -3.28 20.52
C LEU A 122 -5.05 -2.26 20.14
N PHE A 123 -5.37 -2.13 18.86
CA PHE A 123 -6.28 -1.11 18.36
C PHE A 123 -7.58 -1.68 17.79
N SER A 124 -7.75 -3.01 17.76
CA SER A 124 -8.88 -3.69 17.11
C SER A 124 -10.25 -3.45 17.76
N GLY A 125 -10.32 -2.82 18.96
CA GLY A 125 -11.56 -2.63 19.70
C GLY A 125 -11.94 -1.17 20.02
N VAL A 126 -11.12 -0.16 19.71
CA VAL A 126 -11.22 1.17 20.35
C VAL A 126 -11.49 2.32 19.35
N PHE A 127 -11.65 2.06 18.06
CA PHE A 127 -11.67 3.15 17.08
C PHE A 127 -13.03 3.80 16.81
N VAL A 128 -13.25 4.94 17.47
CA VAL A 128 -14.09 6.02 16.94
C VAL A 128 -13.31 6.74 15.83
N ALA A 129 -13.95 7.04 14.70
CA ALA A 129 -13.29 7.59 13.51
C ALA A 129 -12.42 8.83 13.77
N SER A 130 -12.85 9.73 14.68
CA SER A 130 -12.13 10.95 15.05
C SER A 130 -10.81 10.70 15.81
N VAL A 131 -10.76 9.67 16.65
CA VAL A 131 -9.54 9.30 17.40
C VAL A 131 -8.51 8.68 16.46
N ARG A 132 -8.97 7.93 15.49
CA ARG A 132 -8.17 7.30 14.46
C ARG A 132 -7.41 8.30 13.59
N ASP A 133 -8.09 9.34 13.13
CA ASP A 133 -7.51 10.36 12.27
C ASP A 133 -6.42 11.16 13.01
N ASN A 134 -6.66 11.51 14.28
CA ASN A 134 -5.69 12.17 15.14
C ASN A 134 -4.44 11.30 15.42
N ILE A 135 -4.62 9.99 15.62
CA ILE A 135 -3.50 9.07 15.82
C ILE A 135 -2.67 8.95 14.55
N CYS A 136 -3.31 8.82 13.37
CA CYS A 136 -2.60 8.76 12.09
C CYS A 136 -1.80 10.04 11.80
N GLU A 137 -2.25 11.19 12.27
CA GLU A 137 -1.51 12.47 12.14
C GLU A 137 -0.29 12.56 13.07
N ALA A 138 -0.34 11.86 14.20
CA ALA A 138 0.75 11.85 15.18
C ALA A 138 1.83 10.80 14.91
N PHE A 139 1.61 9.89 13.94
CA PHE A 139 2.60 8.87 13.61
C PHE A 139 3.75 9.44 12.77
N GLU A 140 4.95 9.30 13.30
CA GLU A 140 6.19 9.46 12.53
C GLU A 140 6.71 8.10 12.10
N LEU A 141 6.98 7.94 10.81
CA LEU A 141 7.68 6.76 10.31
C LEU A 141 9.17 6.87 10.69
N ARG A 142 9.67 5.92 11.47
CA ARG A 142 11.09 5.82 11.81
C ARG A 142 11.66 4.53 11.26
N GLU A 143 12.72 4.62 10.48
CA GLU A 143 13.50 3.47 10.07
C GLU A 143 14.43 3.07 11.21
N LEU A 144 14.31 1.82 11.65
CA LEU A 144 15.17 1.23 12.67
C LEU A 144 16.05 0.17 12.03
N LYS A 145 17.34 0.20 12.35
CA LYS A 145 18.28 -0.85 11.95
C LYS A 145 18.32 -1.94 13.00
N LYS A 146 18.77 -3.14 12.61
CA LYS A 146 18.97 -4.25 13.54
C LYS A 146 19.94 -3.82 14.65
N GLY A 147 19.46 -3.81 15.88
CA GLY A 147 20.22 -3.41 17.06
C GLY A 147 19.86 -2.02 17.62
N ASP A 148 19.00 -1.26 16.94
CA ASP A 148 18.54 0.02 17.47
C ASP A 148 17.64 -0.18 18.69
N THR A 149 17.83 0.66 19.69
CA THR A 149 17.00 0.66 20.92
C THR A 149 15.73 1.46 20.65
N ILE A 150 14.57 0.84 20.78
CA ILE A 150 13.27 1.47 20.55
C ILE A 150 12.81 2.27 21.76
N CYS A 151 13.05 1.77 22.98
CA CYS A 151 12.83 2.47 24.23
C CYS A 151 13.79 1.97 25.30
N THR A 152 14.12 2.84 26.24
CA THR A 152 14.79 2.48 27.50
C THR A 152 13.77 2.62 28.61
N VAL A 153 13.66 1.61 29.47
CA VAL A 153 12.84 1.63 30.68
C VAL A 153 13.62 2.29 31.79
#